data_71ead0c90114f24f623cfec53f7a29b6
#
_entry.id   71ead0c90114f24f623cfec53f7a29b6
#
_cell.length_a   1.000
_cell.length_b   1.000
_cell.length_c   1.000
_cell.angle_alpha   90.00
_cell.angle_beta   90.00
_cell.angle_gamma   90.00
#
_symmetry.space_group_name_H-M   'P 1'
#
loop_
_entity.id
_entity.type
_entity.pdbx_description
1 polymer ?
#
loop_
_entity_poly.entity_id
_entity_poly.type
_entity_poly.pdbx_seq_one_letter_code
_entity_poly.pdbx_strand_id
1 'polypeptide(L)'
;MRVAVLSPVWFPVPPAGYGGIEWIVSLLADGLVDDGHEVTLFASGDSYTKARLESVYPVAPSEWIGHTFWELRHAVSCLGRFGDFDVISDHTGLLGLAL
;
A
#
# COMPACT_ATOMS: atom_id res chain seq x y z
N MET A 1 3.10 -6.07 16.59
CA MET A 1 3.35 -6.87 15.39
C MET A 1 3.92 -5.99 14.28
N ARG A 2 4.67 -6.61 13.39
CA ARG A 2 5.13 -5.96 12.17
C ARG A 2 4.10 -6.22 11.07
N VAL A 3 3.44 -5.16 10.61
CA VAL A 3 2.31 -5.26 9.69
C VAL A 3 2.66 -4.52 8.39
N ALA A 4 2.49 -5.20 7.26
CA ALA A 4 2.53 -4.57 5.96
C ALA A 4 1.09 -4.30 5.50
N VAL A 5 0.84 -3.09 5.03
CA VAL A 5 -0.43 -2.73 4.39
C VAL A 5 -0.12 -2.38 2.95
N LEU A 6 -0.68 -3.13 2.03
CA LEU A 6 -0.46 -2.94 0.59
C LEU A 6 -1.69 -2.25 -0.01
N SER A 7 -1.51 -0.99 -0.42
CA SER A 7 -2.54 -0.21 -1.08
C SER A 7 -2.48 -0.39 -2.59
N PRO A 8 -3.61 -0.23 -3.30
CA PRO A 8 -3.53 0.04 -4.73
C PRO A 8 -2.67 1.27 -5.00
N VAL A 9 -2.00 1.31 -6.14
CA VAL A 9 -0.97 2.31 -6.44
C VAL A 9 -1.52 3.52 -7.22
N TRP A 10 -2.78 3.46 -7.65
CA TRP A 10 -3.36 4.40 -8.60
C TRP A 10 -3.64 5.79 -8.05
N PHE A 11 -3.81 5.91 -6.74
CA PHE A 11 -4.05 7.17 -6.04
C PHE A 11 -3.16 7.24 -4.79
N PRO A 12 -2.78 8.46 -4.35
CA PRO A 12 -2.06 8.59 -3.08
C PRO A 12 -2.94 8.18 -1.90
N VAL A 13 -2.33 7.89 -0.77
CA VAL A 13 -3.02 7.53 0.48
C VAL A 13 -2.76 8.66 1.50
N PRO A 14 -3.78 9.41 1.95
CA PRO A 14 -5.16 9.41 1.46
C PRO A 14 -5.28 10.10 0.10
N PRO A 15 -6.31 9.77 -0.70
CA PRO A 15 -6.48 10.40 -2.00
C PRO A 15 -7.03 11.82 -1.86
N ALA A 16 -6.72 12.67 -2.86
CA ALA A 16 -7.24 14.04 -2.88
C ALA A 16 -8.73 14.11 -3.22
N GLY A 17 -9.24 13.11 -3.96
CA GLY A 17 -10.63 13.06 -4.40
C GLY A 17 -11.15 11.63 -4.39
N TYR A 18 -11.41 11.07 -5.57
CA TYR A 18 -11.88 9.69 -5.71
C TYR A 18 -10.83 8.70 -5.19
N GLY A 19 -11.27 7.66 -4.48
CA GLY A 19 -10.38 6.63 -3.97
C GLY A 19 -10.85 6.03 -2.65
N GLY A 20 -12.02 5.36 -2.65
CA GLY A 20 -12.60 4.79 -1.43
C GLY A 20 -11.70 3.77 -0.74
N ILE A 21 -10.99 2.92 -1.51
CA ILE A 21 -10.07 1.92 -0.97
C ILE A 21 -8.88 2.61 -0.30
N GLU A 22 -8.31 3.64 -0.93
CA GLU A 22 -7.17 4.39 -0.40
C GLU A 22 -7.52 5.12 0.90
N TRP A 23 -8.76 5.60 1.06
CA TRP A 23 -9.23 6.17 2.32
C TRP A 23 -9.29 5.12 3.42
N ILE A 24 -9.81 3.93 3.12
CA ILE A 24 -9.86 2.82 4.08
C ILE A 24 -8.45 2.41 4.49
N VAL A 25 -7.54 2.31 3.54
CA VAL A 25 -6.12 1.97 3.79
C VAL A 25 -5.47 3.02 4.69
N SER A 26 -5.73 4.30 4.44
CA SER A 26 -5.19 5.39 5.26
C SER A 26 -5.64 5.26 6.72
N LEU A 27 -6.93 5.05 6.95
CA LEU A 27 -7.49 4.90 8.29
C LEU A 27 -6.95 3.65 8.98
N LEU A 28 -6.84 2.54 8.25
CA LEU A 28 -6.32 1.28 8.78
C LEU A 28 -4.85 1.42 9.19
N ALA A 29 -4.01 1.94 8.31
CA ALA A 29 -2.58 2.06 8.57
C ALA A 29 -2.32 2.97 9.77
N ASP A 30 -2.94 4.14 9.79
CA ASP A 30 -2.76 5.10 10.89
C ASP A 30 -3.33 4.55 12.21
N GLY A 31 -4.48 3.85 12.16
CA GLY A 31 -5.07 3.22 13.33
C GLY A 31 -4.18 2.14 13.92
N LEU A 32 -3.54 1.32 13.08
CA LEU A 32 -2.61 0.29 13.55
C LEU A 32 -1.36 0.91 14.18
N VAL A 33 -0.86 2.02 13.65
CA VAL A 33 0.24 2.76 14.27
C VAL A 33 -0.18 3.27 15.65
N ASP A 34 -1.36 3.85 15.76
CA ASP A 34 -1.88 4.35 17.03
C ASP A 34 -2.05 3.23 18.06
N ASP A 35 -2.33 2.01 17.63
CA ASP A 35 -2.42 0.82 18.49
C ASP A 35 -1.06 0.23 18.86
N GLY A 36 0.04 0.82 18.41
CA GLY A 36 1.38 0.40 18.80
C GLY A 36 2.04 -0.63 17.90
N HIS A 37 1.48 -0.93 16.74
CA HIS A 37 2.09 -1.84 15.78
C HIS A 37 3.16 -1.14 14.92
N GLU A 38 4.16 -1.90 14.48
CA GLU A 38 5.12 -1.44 13.48
C GLU A 38 4.50 -1.65 12.10
N VAL A 39 4.08 -0.55 11.47
CA VAL A 39 3.34 -0.60 10.21
C VAL A 39 4.20 -0.04 9.07
N THR A 40 4.26 -0.78 7.98
CA THR A 40 4.81 -0.30 6.72
C THR A 40 3.69 -0.25 5.69
N LEU A 41 3.46 0.92 5.13
CA LEU A 41 2.49 1.13 4.06
C LEU A 41 3.21 1.10 2.71
N PHE A 42 2.80 0.18 1.85
CA PHE A 42 3.24 0.14 0.46
C PHE A 42 2.23 0.90 -0.39
N ALA A 43 2.61 2.06 -0.86
CA ALA A 43 1.74 2.97 -1.62
C ALA A 43 2.61 3.84 -2.55
N SER A 44 1.99 4.77 -3.29
CA SER A 44 2.74 5.76 -4.07
C SER A 44 3.50 6.72 -3.15
N GLY A 45 4.62 7.25 -3.63
CA GLY A 45 5.50 8.11 -2.83
C GLY A 45 4.92 9.47 -2.47
N ASP A 46 3.83 9.88 -3.11
CA ASP A 46 3.07 11.10 -2.80
C ASP A 46 2.00 10.87 -1.72
N SER A 47 2.01 9.71 -1.06
CA SER A 47 1.13 9.39 0.05
C SER A 47 1.59 10.05 1.35
N TYR A 48 0.67 10.20 2.29
CA TYR A 48 0.91 10.77 3.61
C TYR A 48 0.33 9.84 4.68
N THR A 49 1.19 9.33 5.57
CA THR A 49 0.80 8.31 6.54
C THR A 49 1.65 8.42 7.82
N LYS A 50 1.09 7.98 8.95
CA LYS A 50 1.84 7.80 10.20
C LYS A 50 2.76 6.58 10.14
N ALA A 51 2.47 5.63 9.26
CA ALA A 51 3.26 4.42 9.06
C ALA A 51 4.56 4.74 8.30
N ARG A 52 5.46 3.76 8.25
CA ARG A 52 6.61 3.82 7.36
C ARG A 52 6.12 3.65 5.93
N LEU A 53 6.48 4.58 5.05
CA LEU A 53 6.08 4.54 3.65
C LEU A 53 7.16 3.88 2.79
N GLU A 54 6.76 2.87 2.03
CA GLU A 54 7.58 2.27 0.99
C GLU A 54 6.89 2.45 -0.35
N SER A 55 7.62 2.90 -1.36
CA SER A 55 7.04 3.16 -2.68
C SER A 55 7.96 2.71 -3.80
N VAL A 56 7.36 2.27 -4.91
CA VAL A 56 8.04 2.01 -6.17
C VAL A 56 7.95 3.24 -7.08
N TYR A 57 6.81 3.94 -7.00
CA TYR A 57 6.54 5.13 -7.81
C TYR A 57 6.51 6.36 -6.91
N PRO A 58 7.29 7.42 -7.23
CA PRO A 58 7.30 8.63 -6.41
C PRO A 58 5.98 9.40 -6.45
N VAL A 59 5.20 9.22 -7.52
CA VAL A 59 3.88 9.82 -7.71
C VAL A 59 2.92 8.74 -8.19
N ALA A 60 1.67 8.77 -7.73
CA ALA A 60 0.66 7.80 -8.13
C ALA A 60 0.46 7.84 -9.66
N PRO A 61 0.59 6.69 -10.36
CA PRO A 61 0.43 6.62 -11.81
C PRO A 61 -1.04 6.57 -12.23
N SER A 62 -1.85 7.54 -11.79
CA SER A 62 -3.30 7.54 -11.99
C SER A 62 -3.73 7.50 -13.46
N GLU A 63 -2.93 8.10 -14.35
CA GLU A 63 -3.20 8.08 -15.80
C GLU A 63 -3.05 6.69 -16.42
N TRP A 64 -2.38 5.76 -15.72
CA TRP A 64 -2.17 4.38 -16.15
C TRP A 64 -3.08 3.38 -15.45
N ILE A 65 -4.14 3.88 -14.80
CA ILE A 65 -5.06 3.02 -14.04
C ILE A 65 -5.58 1.87 -14.90
N GLY A 66 -5.55 0.65 -14.33
CA GLY A 66 -5.97 -0.56 -15.04
C GLY A 66 -4.83 -1.28 -15.78
N HIS A 67 -3.66 -0.69 -15.91
CA HIS A 67 -2.49 -1.36 -16.47
C HIS A 67 -1.86 -2.28 -15.42
N THR A 68 -2.04 -3.58 -15.57
CA THR A 68 -1.59 -4.60 -14.63
C THR A 68 -0.08 -4.51 -14.32
N PHE A 69 0.74 -4.13 -15.28
CA PHE A 69 2.19 -4.04 -15.11
C PHE A 69 2.60 -3.11 -13.96
N TRP A 70 1.97 -1.94 -13.85
CA TRP A 70 2.27 -0.97 -12.80
C TRP A 70 1.93 -1.51 -11.42
N GLU A 71 0.77 -2.12 -11.30
CA GLU A 71 0.28 -2.69 -10.04
C GLU A 71 1.08 -3.93 -9.66
N LEU A 72 1.44 -4.77 -10.65
CA LEU A 72 2.24 -5.97 -10.43
C LEU A 72 3.63 -5.62 -9.90
N ARG A 73 4.29 -4.63 -10.47
CA ARG A 73 5.60 -4.18 -10.01
C ARG A 73 5.56 -3.71 -8.56
N HIS A 74 4.49 -2.99 -8.20
CA HIS A 74 4.25 -2.54 -6.84
C HIS A 74 4.06 -3.72 -5.88
N ALA A 75 3.24 -4.71 -6.26
CA ALA A 75 3.01 -5.90 -5.45
C ALA A 75 4.28 -6.75 -5.28
N VAL A 76 5.07 -6.90 -6.33
CA VAL A 76 6.35 -7.65 -6.28
C VAL A 76 7.33 -6.99 -5.32
N SER A 77 7.35 -5.67 -5.23
CA SER A 77 8.17 -4.95 -4.25
C SER A 77 7.83 -5.36 -2.81
N CYS A 78 6.54 -5.53 -2.51
CA CYS A 78 6.10 -6.02 -1.21
C CYS A 78 6.49 -7.50 -1.01
N LEU A 79 6.30 -8.35 -2.03
CA LEU A 79 6.67 -9.77 -1.96
C LEU A 79 8.15 -9.97 -1.64
N GLY A 80 9.03 -9.15 -2.19
CA GLY A 80 10.47 -9.21 -1.92
C GLY A 80 10.82 -8.98 -0.46
N ARG A 81 9.89 -8.44 0.33
CA ARG A 81 10.06 -8.18 1.76
C ARG A 81 9.11 -8.99 2.63
N PHE A 82 8.53 -10.04 2.08
CA PHE A 82 7.52 -10.86 2.75
C PHE A 82 7.98 -11.34 4.14
N GLY A 83 9.24 -11.74 4.28
CA GLY A 83 9.79 -12.22 5.54
C GLY A 83 9.97 -11.16 6.63
N ASP A 84 9.84 -9.87 6.29
CA ASP A 84 9.99 -8.77 7.24
C ASP A 84 8.75 -8.54 8.09
N PHE A 85 7.62 -9.18 7.75
CA PHE A 85 6.32 -8.89 8.34
C PHE A 85 5.67 -10.12 8.97
N ASP A 86 4.92 -9.90 10.04
CA ASP A 86 4.10 -10.93 10.69
C ASP A 86 2.78 -11.12 9.95
N VAL A 87 2.23 -10.02 9.40
CA VAL A 87 0.95 -10.01 8.68
C VAL A 87 1.07 -9.06 7.48
N ILE A 88 0.45 -9.46 6.37
CA ILE A 88 0.29 -8.60 5.19
C ILE A 88 -1.19 -8.44 4.91
N SER A 89 -1.65 -7.18 4.94
CA SER A 89 -3.02 -6.80 4.56
C SER A 89 -3.00 -6.29 3.13
N ASP A 90 -3.48 -7.11 2.20
CA ASP A 90 -3.45 -6.82 0.77
C ASP A 90 -4.80 -6.26 0.30
N HIS A 91 -4.78 -5.03 -0.17
CA HIS A 91 -5.94 -4.32 -0.72
C HIS A 91 -5.91 -4.24 -2.25
N THR A 92 -4.92 -4.87 -2.89
CA THR A 92 -4.81 -4.92 -4.35
C THR A 92 -5.44 -6.18 -4.94
N GLY A 93 -5.47 -7.26 -4.17
CA GLY A 93 -5.84 -8.59 -4.64
C GLY A 93 -4.74 -9.32 -5.41
N LEU A 94 -3.63 -8.66 -5.75
CA LEU A 94 -2.58 -9.26 -6.59
C LEU A 94 -1.70 -10.24 -5.84
N LEU A 95 -1.43 -10.01 -4.55
CA LEU A 95 -0.62 -10.94 -3.75
C LEU A 95 -1.28 -12.31 -3.63
N GLY A 96 -2.60 -12.34 -3.50
CA GLY A 96 -3.35 -13.58 -3.45
C GLY A 96 -3.22 -14.40 -4.73
N LEU A 97 -3.02 -13.75 -5.86
CA LEU A 97 -2.80 -14.42 -7.14
C LEU A 97 -1.35 -14.89 -7.30
N ALA A 98 -0.40 -14.22 -6.65
CA ALA A 98 1.02 -14.54 -6.73
C ALA A 98 1.44 -15.65 -5.74
N LEU A 99 0.68 -15.82 -4.70
CA LEU A 99 0.91 -16.82 -3.66
C LEU A 99 0.08 -18.07 -3.93
#